data_b10fd6ceea245510cd075f9955f390a9
#
_entry.id   b10fd6ceea245510cd075f9955f390a9
#
_cell.length_a   1.000
_cell.length_b   1.000
_cell.length_c   1.000
_cell.angle_alpha   90.00
_cell.angle_beta   90.00
_cell.angle_gamma   90.00
#
_symmetry.space_group_name_H-M   'P 1'
#
loop_
_entity.id
_entity.type
_entity.pdbx_description
1 polymer ?
#
loop_
_entity_poly.entity_id
_entity_poly.type
_entity_poly.pdbx_seq_one_letter_code
_entity_poly.pdbx_strand_id
1 'polypeptide(L)'
;MSDWQEKLQKEFDLAEQARANNNQGQARVCARRAAGIAIREYLARKGIRPSSPSAYDLLNLIKDDPFLSLDLRLIAEHLTLRVTEEFKLPVDVDLVAEARKLCDELLKQISP
;
A
#
# COMPACT_ATOMS: atom_id res chain seq x y z
N MET A 1 -5.68 -17.85 -10.16
CA MET A 1 -5.50 -16.45 -9.71
C MET A 1 -4.92 -15.61 -10.82
N SER A 2 -5.26 -14.33 -10.84
CA SER A 2 -4.67 -13.41 -11.80
C SER A 2 -3.27 -13.01 -11.37
N ASP A 3 -2.48 -12.47 -12.31
CA ASP A 3 -1.11 -12.05 -12.03
C ASP A 3 -0.99 -11.05 -10.88
N TRP A 4 -1.92 -10.09 -10.81
CA TRP A 4 -1.82 -9.05 -9.79
C TRP A 4 -2.06 -9.61 -8.39
N GLN A 5 -2.92 -10.63 -8.26
CA GLN A 5 -3.17 -11.27 -6.97
C GLN A 5 -1.92 -12.02 -6.49
N GLU A 6 -1.25 -12.70 -7.40
CA GLU A 6 0.00 -13.41 -7.07
C GLU A 6 1.10 -12.43 -6.69
N LYS A 7 1.21 -11.31 -7.42
CA LYS A 7 2.18 -10.27 -7.11
C LYS A 7 1.91 -9.64 -5.76
N LEU A 8 0.64 -9.38 -5.46
CA LEU A 8 0.23 -8.82 -4.18
C LEU A 8 0.63 -9.73 -3.03
N GLN A 9 0.31 -11.01 -3.13
CA GLN A 9 0.65 -11.98 -2.10
C GLN A 9 2.16 -12.08 -1.93
N LYS A 10 2.90 -12.08 -3.03
CA LYS A 10 4.36 -12.14 -2.99
C LYS A 10 4.96 -10.95 -2.24
N GLU A 11 4.43 -9.75 -2.45
CA GLU A 11 4.93 -8.57 -1.76
C GLU A 11 4.67 -8.66 -0.24
N PHE A 12 3.53 -9.19 0.18
CA PHE A 12 3.27 -9.39 1.60
C PHE A 12 4.17 -10.49 2.20
N ASP A 13 4.43 -11.56 1.45
CA ASP A 13 5.34 -12.60 1.90
C ASP A 13 6.75 -12.04 2.10
N LEU A 14 7.21 -11.21 1.17
CA LEU A 14 8.51 -10.56 1.27
C LEU A 14 8.56 -9.59 2.46
N ALA A 15 7.46 -8.88 2.71
CA ALA A 15 7.38 -7.97 3.85
C ALA A 15 7.52 -8.73 5.17
N GLU A 16 6.85 -9.87 5.30
CA GLU A 16 6.95 -10.69 6.51
C GLU A 16 8.35 -11.28 6.69
N GLN A 17 9.00 -11.71 5.59
CA GLN A 17 10.38 -12.18 5.64
C GLN A 17 11.32 -11.08 6.11
N ALA A 18 11.15 -9.87 5.59
CA ALA A 18 11.97 -8.73 5.97
C ALA A 18 11.81 -8.41 7.46
N ARG A 19 10.58 -8.47 7.97
CA ARG A 19 10.31 -8.25 9.40
C ARG A 19 10.99 -9.31 10.26
N ALA A 20 10.89 -10.58 9.84
CA ALA A 20 11.52 -11.69 10.55
C ALA A 20 13.03 -11.54 10.61
N ASN A 21 13.62 -10.88 9.61
CA ASN A 21 15.06 -10.62 9.54
C ASN A 21 15.45 -9.26 10.11
N ASN A 22 14.54 -8.59 10.81
CA ASN A 22 14.74 -7.25 11.37
C ASN A 22 15.07 -6.18 10.33
N ASN A 23 14.64 -6.39 9.09
CA ASN A 23 14.84 -5.44 8.01
C ASN A 23 13.59 -4.60 7.82
N GLN A 24 13.39 -3.61 8.69
CA GLN A 24 12.19 -2.78 8.68
C GLN A 24 12.11 -1.90 7.43
N GLY A 25 13.25 -1.46 6.91
CA GLY A 25 13.28 -0.68 5.67
C GLY A 25 12.71 -1.45 4.49
N GLN A 26 13.14 -2.70 4.32
CA GLN A 26 12.64 -3.54 3.24
C GLN A 26 11.16 -3.89 3.44
N ALA A 27 10.76 -4.13 4.68
CA ALA A 27 9.35 -4.41 4.98
C ALA A 27 8.46 -3.25 4.55
N ARG A 28 8.88 -2.01 4.80
CA ARG A 28 8.12 -0.81 4.38
C ARG A 28 8.05 -0.70 2.86
N VAL A 29 9.15 -1.00 2.17
CA VAL A 29 9.17 -0.97 0.69
C VAL A 29 8.17 -1.97 0.13
N CYS A 30 8.17 -3.19 0.66
CA CYS A 30 7.24 -4.23 0.21
C CYS A 30 5.79 -3.85 0.52
N ALA A 31 5.53 -3.25 1.68
CA ALA A 31 4.19 -2.79 2.04
C ALA A 31 3.68 -1.74 1.05
N ARG A 32 4.52 -0.79 0.65
CA ARG A 32 4.15 0.23 -0.34
C ARG A 32 3.87 -0.40 -1.70
N ARG A 33 4.68 -1.37 -2.11
CA ARG A 33 4.48 -2.06 -3.39
C ARG A 33 3.16 -2.82 -3.40
N ALA A 34 2.84 -3.51 -2.29
CA ALA A 34 1.57 -4.22 -2.16
C ALA A 34 0.40 -3.25 -2.29
N ALA A 35 0.46 -2.12 -1.57
CA ALA A 35 -0.57 -1.10 -1.66
C ALA A 35 -0.72 -0.58 -3.09
N GLY A 36 0.39 -0.36 -3.78
CA GLY A 36 0.38 0.11 -5.17
C GLY A 36 -0.34 -0.86 -6.11
N ILE A 37 -0.14 -2.16 -5.93
CA ILE A 37 -0.80 -3.17 -6.74
C ILE A 37 -2.32 -3.12 -6.54
N ALA A 38 -2.77 -3.06 -5.28
CA ALA A 38 -4.20 -3.00 -4.98
C ALA A 38 -4.83 -1.71 -5.49
N ILE A 39 -4.14 -0.58 -5.33
CA ILE A 39 -4.63 0.71 -5.80
C ILE A 39 -4.80 0.71 -7.31
N ARG A 40 -3.84 0.16 -8.04
CA ARG A 40 -3.93 0.08 -9.51
C ARG A 40 -5.17 -0.69 -9.95
N GLU A 41 -5.45 -1.83 -9.31
CA GLU A 41 -6.65 -2.60 -9.62
C GLU A 41 -7.93 -1.83 -9.27
N TYR A 42 -7.95 -1.18 -8.12
CA TYR A 42 -9.06 -0.34 -7.69
C TYR A 42 -9.35 0.76 -8.71
N LEU A 43 -8.32 1.47 -9.15
CA LEU A 43 -8.48 2.54 -10.14
C LEU A 43 -8.90 1.99 -11.50
N ALA A 44 -8.34 0.85 -11.91
CA ALA A 44 -8.69 0.23 -13.19
C ALA A 44 -10.17 -0.15 -13.24
N ARG A 45 -10.72 -0.64 -12.14
CA ARG A 45 -12.16 -0.99 -12.06
C ARG A 45 -13.04 0.24 -12.17
N LYS A 46 -12.53 1.41 -11.85
CA LYS A 46 -13.23 2.68 -12.00
C LYS A 46 -12.98 3.35 -13.35
N GLY A 47 -12.23 2.71 -14.23
CA GLY A 47 -11.87 3.27 -15.53
C GLY A 47 -10.82 4.36 -15.46
N ILE A 48 -10.07 4.44 -14.38
CA ILE A 48 -9.03 5.45 -14.18
C ILE A 48 -7.67 4.84 -14.50
N ARG A 49 -6.92 5.49 -15.39
CA ARG A 49 -5.55 5.09 -15.72
C ARG A 49 -4.59 6.12 -15.14
N PRO A 50 -3.83 5.75 -14.11
CA PRO A 50 -2.86 6.69 -13.56
C PRO A 50 -1.72 6.92 -14.53
N SER A 51 -1.15 8.14 -14.51
CA SER A 51 -0.05 8.50 -15.39
C SER A 51 1.27 7.90 -14.95
N SER A 52 1.37 7.40 -13.73
CA SER A 52 2.59 6.82 -13.20
C SER A 52 2.31 5.45 -12.58
N PRO A 53 3.20 4.45 -12.77
CA PRO A 53 3.07 3.15 -12.10
C PRO A 53 3.65 3.14 -10.69
N SER A 54 4.25 4.26 -10.23
CA SER A 54 4.90 4.34 -8.93
C SER A 54 3.89 4.15 -7.80
N ALA A 55 4.22 3.27 -6.85
CA ALA A 55 3.39 3.07 -5.66
C ALA A 55 3.21 4.36 -4.89
N TYR A 56 4.25 5.17 -4.79
CA TYR A 56 4.20 6.47 -4.13
C TYR A 56 3.17 7.39 -4.78
N ASP A 57 3.20 7.48 -6.12
CA ASP A 57 2.26 8.33 -6.84
C ASP A 57 0.82 7.80 -6.72
N LEU A 58 0.64 6.48 -6.76
CA LEU A 58 -0.68 5.86 -6.59
C LEU A 58 -1.24 6.14 -5.20
N LEU A 59 -0.41 6.03 -4.17
CA LEU A 59 -0.81 6.35 -2.80
C LEU A 59 -1.22 7.81 -2.66
N ASN A 60 -0.48 8.72 -3.31
CA ASN A 60 -0.84 10.14 -3.29
C ASN A 60 -2.17 10.42 -3.98
N LEU A 61 -2.51 9.64 -5.01
CA LEU A 61 -3.81 9.78 -5.68
C LEU A 61 -4.96 9.43 -4.74
N ILE A 62 -4.87 8.31 -4.02
CA ILE A 62 -5.99 7.88 -3.17
C ILE A 62 -6.04 8.60 -1.84
N LYS A 63 -4.95 9.18 -1.41
CA LYS A 63 -4.89 9.95 -0.16
C LYS A 63 -5.93 11.09 -0.12
N ASP A 64 -6.23 11.63 -1.29
CA ASP A 64 -7.18 12.73 -1.42
C ASP A 64 -8.53 12.30 -2.01
N ASP A 65 -8.77 10.99 -2.14
CA ASP A 65 -10.01 10.48 -2.73
C ASP A 65 -11.17 10.62 -1.75
N PRO A 66 -12.19 11.47 -2.05
CA PRO A 66 -13.30 11.70 -1.13
C PRO A 66 -14.23 10.49 -0.97
N PHE A 67 -14.13 9.50 -1.86
CA PHE A 67 -14.95 8.28 -1.77
C PHE A 67 -14.37 7.24 -0.83
N LEU A 68 -13.13 7.43 -0.37
CA LEU A 68 -12.51 6.55 0.61
C LEU A 68 -12.70 7.07 2.03
N SER A 69 -12.81 6.17 2.99
CA SER A 69 -12.92 6.55 4.39
C SER A 69 -11.67 7.31 4.85
N LEU A 70 -11.82 8.09 5.90
CA LEU A 70 -10.69 8.82 6.49
C LEU A 70 -9.61 7.84 6.96
N ASP A 71 -10.01 6.67 7.49
CA ASP A 71 -9.07 5.67 7.94
C ASP A 71 -8.15 5.19 6.80
N LEU A 72 -8.74 4.91 5.63
CA LEU A 72 -7.96 4.45 4.48
C LEU A 72 -7.07 5.55 3.92
N ARG A 73 -7.58 6.79 3.91
CA ARG A 73 -6.77 7.93 3.47
C ARG A 73 -5.59 8.17 4.40
N LEU A 74 -5.79 7.99 5.71
CA LEU A 74 -4.71 8.12 6.69
C LEU A 74 -3.65 7.03 6.48
N ILE A 75 -4.07 5.80 6.20
CA ILE A 75 -3.13 4.73 5.90
C ILE A 75 -2.30 5.09 4.66
N ALA A 76 -2.94 5.61 3.61
CA ALA A 76 -2.22 6.04 2.41
C ALA A 76 -1.20 7.12 2.74
N GLU A 77 -1.56 8.07 3.61
CA GLU A 77 -0.64 9.10 4.07
C GLU A 77 0.56 8.50 4.80
N HIS A 78 0.32 7.58 5.73
CA HIS A 78 1.40 6.90 6.46
C HIS A 78 2.36 6.17 5.52
N LEU A 79 1.83 5.52 4.49
CA LEU A 79 2.64 4.79 3.53
C LEU A 79 3.48 5.69 2.63
N THR A 80 3.14 6.99 2.55
CA THR A 80 3.94 7.96 1.79
C THR A 80 4.98 8.68 2.65
N LEU A 81 4.99 8.47 3.96
CA LEU A 81 5.96 9.11 4.85
C LEU A 81 7.37 8.55 4.59
N ARG A 82 8.35 9.44 4.70
CA ARG A 82 9.76 9.08 4.57
C ARG A 82 10.36 8.92 5.95
N VAL A 83 11.40 8.07 6.06
CA VAL A 83 12.12 7.94 7.31
C VAL A 83 12.89 9.23 7.60
N THR A 84 13.11 9.51 8.88
CA THR A 84 13.88 10.67 9.32
C THR A 84 15.37 10.44 9.07
N GLU A 85 16.19 11.47 9.33
CA GLU A 85 17.65 11.36 9.23
C GLU A 85 18.21 10.27 10.15
N GLU A 86 17.52 9.98 11.26
CA GLU A 86 17.89 8.90 12.17
C GLU A 86 17.37 7.54 11.69
N PHE A 87 16.86 7.45 10.48
CA PHE A 87 16.28 6.24 9.90
C PHE A 87 15.06 5.72 10.65
N LYS A 88 14.32 6.64 11.27
CA LYS A 88 13.08 6.32 11.97
C LYS A 88 11.87 6.83 11.22
N LEU A 89 10.79 6.04 11.27
CA LEU A 89 9.52 6.50 10.73
C LEU A 89 8.96 7.55 11.70
N PRO A 90 8.46 8.71 11.20
CA PRO A 90 7.96 9.77 12.09
C PRO A 90 6.68 9.44 12.84
N VAL A 91 6.06 8.29 12.55
CA VAL A 91 4.89 7.80 13.28
C VAL A 91 5.15 6.38 13.74
N ASP A 92 4.58 5.99 14.87
CA ASP A 92 4.74 4.63 15.40
C ASP A 92 3.55 3.79 14.95
N VAL A 93 3.62 3.27 13.73
CA VAL A 93 2.57 2.44 13.14
C VAL A 93 3.19 1.22 12.46
N ASP A 94 2.39 0.15 12.39
CA ASP A 94 2.77 -1.05 11.65
C ASP A 94 2.32 -0.88 10.19
N LEU A 95 3.23 -0.43 9.33
CA LEU A 95 2.90 -0.17 7.94
C LEU A 95 2.49 -1.42 7.17
N VAL A 96 3.01 -2.59 7.53
CA VAL A 96 2.61 -3.84 6.88
C VAL A 96 1.16 -4.16 7.20
N ALA A 97 0.78 -4.05 8.48
CA ALA A 97 -0.61 -4.28 8.90
C ALA A 97 -1.55 -3.24 8.28
N GLU A 98 -1.12 -1.97 8.23
CA GLU A 98 -1.92 -0.91 7.61
C GLU A 98 -2.10 -1.15 6.12
N ALA A 99 -1.04 -1.58 5.42
CA ALA A 99 -1.12 -1.91 4.00
C ALA A 99 -2.09 -3.07 3.75
N ARG A 100 -2.09 -4.09 4.61
CA ARG A 100 -3.06 -5.20 4.50
C ARG A 100 -4.49 -4.71 4.64
N LYS A 101 -4.74 -3.85 5.61
CA LYS A 101 -6.07 -3.27 5.81
C LYS A 101 -6.52 -2.48 4.58
N LEU A 102 -5.63 -1.64 4.06
CA LEU A 102 -5.93 -0.85 2.86
C LEU A 102 -6.26 -1.75 1.67
N CYS A 103 -5.41 -2.75 1.41
CA CYS A 103 -5.61 -3.68 0.30
C CYS A 103 -6.93 -4.44 0.44
N ASP A 104 -7.20 -4.98 1.63
CA ASP A 104 -8.43 -5.75 1.86
C ASP A 104 -9.67 -4.90 1.63
N GLU A 105 -9.68 -3.66 2.12
CA GLU A 105 -10.83 -2.77 1.96
C GLU A 105 -11.03 -2.33 0.51
N LEU A 106 -9.93 -2.02 -0.20
CA LEU A 106 -10.01 -1.67 -1.62
C LEU A 106 -10.52 -2.85 -2.45
N LEU A 107 -10.04 -4.06 -2.16
CA LEU A 107 -10.44 -5.26 -2.90
C LEU A 107 -11.90 -5.62 -2.64
N LYS A 108 -12.42 -5.35 -1.45
CA LYS A 108 -13.84 -5.53 -1.17
C LYS A 108 -14.72 -4.64 -2.05
N GLN A 109 -14.25 -3.43 -2.36
CA GLN A 109 -15.01 -2.48 -3.16
C GLN A 109 -15.07 -2.88 -4.64
N ILE A 110 -14.11 -3.68 -5.12
CA ILE A 110 -14.08 -4.13 -6.51
C ILE A 110 -14.56 -5.55 -6.70
N SER A 111 -14.80 -6.27 -5.62
CA SER A 111 -15.36 -7.63 -5.68
C SER A 111 -16.87 -7.57 -5.90
N PRO A 112 -17.42 -8.41 -6.77
CA PRO A 112 -18.88 -8.45 -6.97
C PRO A 112 -19.62 -8.98 -5.76
#